data_d3d760015a403cceaa20e059006fd36b
#
_entry.id   d3d760015a403cceaa20e059006fd36b
#
_cell.length_a   1.000
_cell.length_b   1.000
_cell.length_c   1.000
_cell.angle_alpha   90.00
_cell.angle_beta   90.00
_cell.angle_gamma   90.00
#
_symmetry.space_group_name_H-M   'P 1'
#
loop_
_entity.id
_entity.type
_entity.pdbx_description
1 polymer ?
#
loop_
_entity_poly.entity_id
_entity_poly.type
_entity_poly.pdbx_seq_one_letter_code
_entity_poly.pdbx_strand_id
1 'polypeptide(L)'
;MSIYKIVGFYPDKVSLYEQAFLHKSQSIEDDNGRWLNNERLEFLGDAILSAVVADIVYKHFQYRREGFLTNTRSKIVSRESMNQIGLRLGLDHMLRYANNIHNAHEPHHSNRLGNALEALIGAIYLDKGYAACYKFIDDKIIKQFIDIDKVSETEVNFKSNLIEWSQKNRLGISFEIIESFEDKEGNLMFQTAAVLSDTDEQIGIGIGYSKKESQQRAAKMAMKKIRSDRSFQQYILSLKKKLREEKRSQDEEFFEQEENVILKNDIENQEEQQQEEQLEQTQEQQP
;
A
#
# COMPACT_ATOMS: atom_id res chain seq x y z
N MET A 1 31.76 -10.38 -15.90
CA MET A 1 30.65 -10.23 -16.84
C MET A 1 30.77 -8.89 -17.54
N SER A 2 30.39 -8.71 -18.80
CA SER A 2 30.49 -7.40 -19.50
C SER A 2 29.15 -6.69 -19.48
N ILE A 3 29.13 -5.36 -19.24
CA ILE A 3 27.94 -4.52 -19.30
C ILE A 3 27.16 -4.71 -20.58
N TYR A 4 27.88 -4.82 -21.73
CA TYR A 4 27.28 -5.11 -23.03
C TYR A 4 26.34 -6.33 -23.03
N LYS A 5 26.70 -7.41 -22.34
CA LYS A 5 25.86 -8.63 -22.28
C LYS A 5 24.53 -8.39 -21.56
N ILE A 6 24.51 -7.45 -20.61
CA ILE A 6 23.32 -7.11 -19.84
C ILE A 6 22.44 -6.11 -20.63
N VAL A 7 23.03 -4.99 -21.04
CA VAL A 7 22.27 -3.88 -21.63
C VAL A 7 22.03 -4.02 -23.15
N GLY A 8 22.88 -4.79 -23.85
CA GLY A 8 22.75 -5.03 -25.30
C GLY A 8 23.38 -3.96 -26.21
N PHE A 9 24.10 -2.98 -25.62
CA PHE A 9 24.80 -1.93 -26.35
C PHE A 9 26.11 -1.55 -25.63
N TYR A 10 26.96 -0.79 -26.29
CA TYR A 10 28.18 -0.24 -25.71
C TYR A 10 27.90 1.10 -25.03
N PRO A 11 28.29 1.26 -23.73
CA PRO A 11 28.22 2.53 -23.05
C PRO A 11 29.12 3.60 -23.70
N ASP A 12 28.64 4.86 -23.76
CA ASP A 12 29.46 6.02 -24.09
C ASP A 12 30.15 6.55 -22.82
N LYS A 13 29.43 6.46 -21.66
CA LYS A 13 29.89 6.96 -20.36
C LYS A 13 30.03 5.79 -19.37
N VAL A 14 31.13 5.03 -19.48
CA VAL A 14 31.39 3.83 -18.67
C VAL A 14 31.30 4.10 -17.18
N SER A 15 31.76 5.29 -16.72
CA SER A 15 31.75 5.67 -15.31
C SER A 15 30.37 5.67 -14.66
N LEU A 16 29.28 5.96 -15.40
CA LEU A 16 27.92 5.88 -14.91
C LEU A 16 27.53 4.44 -14.54
N TYR A 17 27.96 3.48 -15.34
CA TYR A 17 27.69 2.05 -15.10
C TYR A 17 28.52 1.50 -13.95
N GLU A 18 29.77 1.95 -13.81
CA GLU A 18 30.62 1.63 -12.66
C GLU A 18 30.01 2.15 -11.36
N GLN A 19 29.50 3.41 -11.38
CA GLN A 19 28.80 4.00 -10.26
C GLN A 19 27.48 3.25 -9.93
N ALA A 20 26.72 2.79 -10.92
CA ALA A 20 25.49 2.03 -10.71
C ALA A 20 25.70 0.74 -9.91
N PHE A 21 26.88 0.13 -10.02
CA PHE A 21 27.26 -1.08 -9.27
C PHE A 21 28.08 -0.78 -8.02
N LEU A 22 28.23 0.46 -7.60
CA LEU A 22 28.91 0.84 -6.37
C LEU A 22 27.91 1.03 -5.24
N HIS A 23 27.76 -0.03 -4.41
CA HIS A 23 26.86 0.03 -3.25
C HIS A 23 27.31 1.08 -2.23
N LYS A 24 26.39 1.71 -1.51
CA LYS A 24 26.68 2.74 -0.49
C LYS A 24 27.68 2.33 0.57
N SER A 25 27.80 1.03 0.88
CA SER A 25 28.80 0.53 1.83
C SER A 25 30.25 0.63 1.33
N GLN A 26 30.44 0.90 0.05
CA GLN A 26 31.74 1.13 -0.60
C GLN A 26 31.77 2.49 -1.34
N SER A 27 31.08 3.49 -0.82
CA SER A 27 31.15 4.85 -1.39
C SER A 27 32.59 5.31 -1.50
N ILE A 28 32.92 5.95 -2.62
CA ILE A 28 34.21 6.58 -2.89
C ILE A 28 34.07 8.07 -2.92
N GLU A 29 35.09 8.81 -2.51
CA GLU A 29 35.11 10.26 -2.61
C GLU A 29 35.69 10.67 -3.97
N ASP A 30 35.00 11.60 -4.67
CA ASP A 30 35.51 12.17 -5.92
C ASP A 30 36.52 13.30 -5.65
N ASP A 31 37.17 13.82 -6.71
CA ASP A 31 38.16 14.89 -6.61
C ASP A 31 37.58 16.20 -6.04
N ASN A 32 36.27 16.33 -5.92
CA ASN A 32 35.57 17.49 -5.37
C ASN A 32 35.04 17.25 -3.95
N GLY A 33 35.41 16.14 -3.27
CA GLY A 33 34.96 15.79 -1.93
C GLY A 33 33.53 15.26 -1.86
N ARG A 34 32.94 14.79 -2.98
CA ARG A 34 31.58 14.25 -3.01
C ARG A 34 31.60 12.72 -2.95
N TRP A 35 30.73 12.16 -2.11
CA TRP A 35 30.55 10.71 -2.01
C TRP A 35 29.82 10.15 -3.22
N LEU A 36 30.49 9.28 -3.97
CA LEU A 36 29.95 8.56 -5.11
C LEU A 36 29.49 7.18 -4.66
N ASN A 37 28.25 6.84 -4.95
CA ASN A 37 27.64 5.53 -4.83
C ASN A 37 26.42 5.45 -5.78
N ASN A 38 25.65 4.37 -5.73
CA ASN A 38 24.52 4.14 -6.63
C ASN A 38 23.22 4.84 -6.22
N GLU A 39 23.08 5.40 -5.01
CA GLU A 39 21.79 5.89 -4.49
C GLU A 39 21.13 6.96 -5.38
N ARG A 40 21.92 7.90 -5.93
CA ARG A 40 21.35 8.94 -6.80
C ARG A 40 20.89 8.39 -8.17
N LEU A 41 21.58 7.39 -8.68
CA LEU A 41 21.19 6.70 -9.93
C LEU A 41 19.97 5.80 -9.67
N GLU A 42 19.90 5.13 -8.52
CA GLU A 42 18.74 4.37 -8.05
C GLU A 42 17.49 5.25 -8.02
N PHE A 43 17.56 6.41 -7.35
CA PHE A 43 16.44 7.37 -7.28
C PHE A 43 15.92 7.76 -8.67
N LEU A 44 16.82 8.08 -9.60
CA LEU A 44 16.45 8.43 -10.97
C LEU A 44 15.89 7.24 -11.73
N GLY A 45 16.52 6.09 -11.59
CA GLY A 45 16.14 4.87 -12.29
C GLY A 45 14.79 4.31 -11.85
N ASP A 46 14.44 4.38 -10.56
CA ASP A 46 13.11 4.01 -10.06
C ASP A 46 12.01 4.84 -10.76
N ALA A 47 12.19 6.16 -10.85
CA ALA A 47 11.25 7.04 -11.54
C ALA A 47 11.07 6.66 -13.02
N ILE A 48 12.17 6.41 -13.75
CA ILE A 48 12.15 6.00 -15.15
C ILE A 48 11.50 4.61 -15.31
N LEU A 49 11.87 3.64 -14.48
CA LEU A 49 11.27 2.31 -14.46
C LEU A 49 9.76 2.38 -14.25
N SER A 50 9.33 3.14 -13.26
CA SER A 50 7.91 3.33 -12.95
C SER A 50 7.15 3.95 -14.13
N ALA A 51 7.73 4.94 -14.81
CA ALA A 51 7.11 5.59 -15.98
C ALA A 51 7.00 4.63 -17.17
N VAL A 52 8.06 3.89 -17.49
CA VAL A 52 8.06 2.93 -18.59
C VAL A 52 7.08 1.77 -18.34
N VAL A 53 7.09 1.21 -17.13
CA VAL A 53 6.16 0.12 -16.78
C VAL A 53 4.72 0.61 -16.78
N ALA A 54 4.46 1.87 -16.35
CA ALA A 54 3.12 2.46 -16.45
C ALA A 54 2.64 2.54 -17.91
N ASP A 55 3.49 2.98 -18.83
CA ASP A 55 3.17 3.05 -20.25
C ASP A 55 2.89 1.66 -20.86
N ILE A 56 3.73 0.67 -20.52
CA ILE A 56 3.55 -0.71 -20.99
C ILE A 56 2.22 -1.29 -20.48
N VAL A 57 1.94 -1.17 -19.19
CA VAL A 57 0.71 -1.68 -18.55
C VAL A 57 -0.54 -0.95 -19.10
N TYR A 58 -0.45 0.36 -19.32
CA TYR A 58 -1.53 1.15 -19.90
C TYR A 58 -1.87 0.69 -21.33
N LYS A 59 -0.87 0.44 -22.17
CA LYS A 59 -1.04 -0.05 -23.55
C LYS A 59 -1.53 -1.50 -23.59
N HIS A 60 -1.07 -2.34 -22.66
CA HIS A 60 -1.47 -3.75 -22.59
C HIS A 60 -2.94 -3.92 -22.18
N PHE A 61 -3.42 -3.12 -21.20
CA PHE A 61 -4.77 -3.21 -20.65
C PHE A 61 -5.65 -2.01 -21.01
N GLN A 62 -6.00 -1.86 -22.28
CA GLN A 62 -6.69 -0.67 -22.83
C GLN A 62 -8.05 -0.33 -22.17
N TYR A 63 -8.74 -1.33 -21.61
CA TYR A 63 -10.09 -1.15 -21.03
C TYR A 63 -10.15 -1.26 -19.51
N ARG A 64 -9.01 -1.36 -18.84
CA ARG A 64 -8.95 -1.49 -17.39
C ARG A 64 -8.94 -0.11 -16.71
N ARG A 65 -9.52 -0.04 -15.50
CA ARG A 65 -9.57 1.19 -14.70
C ARG A 65 -8.22 1.49 -14.06
N GLU A 66 -8.02 2.74 -13.66
CA GLU A 66 -6.79 3.27 -13.05
C GLU A 66 -6.29 2.39 -11.89
N GLY A 67 -7.13 2.04 -10.92
CA GLY A 67 -6.73 1.23 -9.77
C GLY A 67 -6.15 -0.15 -10.14
N PHE A 68 -6.66 -0.79 -11.21
CA PHE A 68 -6.09 -2.03 -11.74
C PHE A 68 -4.69 -1.80 -12.33
N LEU A 69 -4.52 -0.72 -13.11
CA LEU A 69 -3.24 -0.38 -13.74
C LEU A 69 -2.18 -0.05 -12.69
N THR A 70 -2.54 0.74 -11.69
CA THR A 70 -1.67 1.10 -10.56
C THR A 70 -1.26 -0.12 -9.74
N ASN A 71 -2.21 -1.03 -9.44
CA ASN A 71 -1.91 -2.26 -8.72
C ASN A 71 -0.99 -3.19 -9.53
N THR A 72 -1.25 -3.36 -10.83
CA THR A 72 -0.41 -4.19 -11.72
C THR A 72 1.01 -3.63 -11.83
N ARG A 73 1.16 -2.32 -12.06
CA ARG A 73 2.47 -1.65 -12.04
C ARG A 73 3.21 -1.91 -10.74
N SER A 74 2.56 -1.67 -9.59
CA SER A 74 3.18 -1.85 -8.26
C SER A 74 3.69 -3.26 -8.01
N LYS A 75 3.02 -4.28 -8.54
CA LYS A 75 3.47 -5.67 -8.48
C LYS A 75 4.72 -5.90 -9.32
N ILE A 76 4.72 -5.37 -10.55
CA ILE A 76 5.84 -5.50 -11.48
C ILE A 76 7.10 -4.86 -10.91
N VAL A 77 7.00 -3.60 -10.41
CA VAL A 77 8.14 -2.85 -9.87
C VAL A 77 8.36 -3.10 -8.37
N SER A 78 7.77 -4.16 -7.80
CA SER A 78 7.98 -4.49 -6.38
C SER A 78 9.44 -4.84 -6.11
N ARG A 79 9.92 -4.52 -4.89
CA ARG A 79 11.28 -4.83 -4.45
C ARG A 79 11.67 -6.29 -4.66
N GLU A 80 10.75 -7.20 -4.36
CA GLU A 80 10.96 -8.63 -4.55
C GLU A 80 11.17 -8.98 -6.04
N SER A 81 10.29 -8.46 -6.91
CA SER A 81 10.39 -8.65 -8.37
C SER A 81 11.71 -8.11 -8.90
N MET A 82 12.07 -6.86 -8.54
CA MET A 82 13.32 -6.23 -9.01
C MET A 82 14.56 -6.97 -8.53
N ASN A 83 14.57 -7.47 -7.30
CA ASN A 83 15.68 -8.29 -6.81
C ASN A 83 15.84 -9.60 -7.57
N GLN A 84 14.73 -10.28 -7.85
CA GLN A 84 14.76 -11.52 -8.60
C GLN A 84 15.23 -11.30 -10.04
N ILE A 85 14.80 -10.21 -10.68
CA ILE A 85 15.24 -9.84 -12.02
C ILE A 85 16.73 -9.46 -11.99
N GLY A 86 17.18 -8.68 -11.03
CA GLY A 86 18.60 -8.34 -10.85
C GLY A 86 19.48 -9.58 -10.75
N LEU A 87 19.05 -10.59 -9.98
CA LEU A 87 19.74 -11.87 -9.87
C LEU A 87 19.78 -12.62 -11.20
N ARG A 88 18.66 -12.72 -11.89
CA ARG A 88 18.58 -13.41 -13.20
C ARG A 88 19.40 -12.72 -14.29
N LEU A 89 19.56 -11.39 -14.22
CA LEU A 89 20.45 -10.63 -15.08
C LEU A 89 21.93 -10.78 -14.72
N GLY A 90 22.25 -11.43 -13.57
CA GLY A 90 23.62 -11.65 -13.11
C GLY A 90 24.27 -10.39 -12.51
N LEU A 91 23.49 -9.45 -11.98
CA LEU A 91 24.01 -8.21 -11.40
C LEU A 91 24.78 -8.44 -10.11
N ASP A 92 24.57 -9.56 -9.43
CA ASP A 92 25.33 -10.03 -8.26
C ASP A 92 26.84 -10.14 -8.53
N HIS A 93 27.21 -10.51 -9.77
CA HIS A 93 28.62 -10.62 -10.19
C HIS A 93 29.28 -9.26 -10.48
N MET A 94 28.51 -8.20 -10.57
CA MET A 94 29.01 -6.84 -10.87
C MET A 94 28.94 -5.90 -9.67
N LEU A 95 28.07 -6.20 -8.70
CA LEU A 95 27.83 -5.33 -7.55
C LEU A 95 29.04 -5.33 -6.61
N ARG A 96 29.59 -4.16 -6.34
CA ARG A 96 30.70 -3.94 -5.39
C ARG A 96 30.12 -3.56 -4.03
N TYR A 97 30.41 -4.37 -3.00
CA TYR A 97 29.98 -4.14 -1.61
C TYR A 97 31.07 -4.58 -0.63
N ALA A 98 31.07 -4.02 0.57
CA ALA A 98 32.06 -4.37 1.60
C ALA A 98 31.83 -5.80 2.12
N ASN A 99 32.88 -6.61 2.09
CA ASN A 99 32.85 -8.04 2.50
C ASN A 99 32.67 -8.26 4.03
N ASN A 100 32.66 -7.19 4.84
CA ASN A 100 32.64 -7.30 6.30
C ASN A 100 31.26 -7.59 6.90
N ILE A 101 30.26 -7.85 6.10
CA ILE A 101 28.90 -8.14 6.58
C ILE A 101 28.66 -9.66 6.46
N HIS A 102 29.27 -10.42 7.36
CA HIS A 102 28.97 -11.85 7.58
C HIS A 102 27.60 -12.11 8.26
N ASN A 103 26.78 -11.10 8.48
CA ASN A 103 25.45 -11.28 9.06
C ASN A 103 24.42 -11.59 7.95
N ALA A 104 24.35 -12.89 7.61
CA ALA A 104 23.36 -13.45 6.67
C ALA A 104 21.89 -13.23 7.10
N HIS A 105 21.65 -12.58 8.23
CA HIS A 105 20.31 -12.36 8.80
C HIS A 105 19.82 -10.90 8.77
N GLU A 106 20.55 -9.97 8.15
CA GLU A 106 20.02 -8.61 8.02
C GLU A 106 19.02 -8.51 6.85
N PRO A 107 17.79 -8.00 7.09
CA PRO A 107 16.77 -7.82 6.06
C PRO A 107 17.21 -6.91 4.89
N HIS A 108 18.25 -6.09 5.13
CA HIS A 108 18.81 -5.17 4.14
C HIS A 108 19.65 -5.84 3.03
N HIS A 109 20.05 -7.11 3.20
CA HIS A 109 20.76 -7.86 2.15
C HIS A 109 19.86 -8.24 0.96
N SER A 110 18.56 -8.31 1.17
CA SER A 110 17.62 -8.77 0.13
C SER A 110 17.36 -7.76 -0.99
N ASN A 111 17.61 -6.46 -0.79
CA ASN A 111 17.18 -5.41 -1.74
C ASN A 111 18.31 -4.88 -2.65
N ARG A 112 19.55 -5.30 -2.44
CA ARG A 112 20.74 -4.72 -3.12
C ARG A 112 20.72 -4.88 -4.64
N LEU A 113 20.18 -5.99 -5.13
CA LEU A 113 20.14 -6.25 -6.56
C LEU A 113 19.05 -5.44 -7.26
N GLY A 114 17.91 -5.23 -6.59
CA GLY A 114 16.84 -4.33 -7.07
C GLY A 114 17.35 -2.89 -7.19
N ASN A 115 18.00 -2.39 -6.14
CA ASN A 115 18.60 -1.05 -6.14
C ASN A 115 19.67 -0.89 -7.24
N ALA A 116 20.50 -1.92 -7.44
CA ALA A 116 21.49 -1.91 -8.53
C ALA A 116 20.84 -1.95 -9.92
N LEU A 117 19.71 -2.64 -10.09
CA LEU A 117 18.94 -2.64 -11.33
C LEU A 117 18.34 -1.27 -11.62
N GLU A 118 17.75 -0.63 -10.62
CA GLU A 118 17.24 0.74 -10.74
C GLU A 118 18.39 1.71 -11.05
N ALA A 119 19.52 1.61 -10.35
CA ALA A 119 20.70 2.44 -10.65
C ALA A 119 21.24 2.21 -12.07
N LEU A 120 21.22 0.98 -12.57
CA LEU A 120 21.58 0.68 -13.96
C LEU A 120 20.65 1.37 -14.95
N ILE A 121 19.35 1.38 -14.70
CA ILE A 121 18.35 2.10 -15.52
C ILE A 121 18.64 3.61 -15.48
N GLY A 122 18.96 4.17 -14.33
CA GLY A 122 19.40 5.56 -14.20
C GLY A 122 20.66 5.88 -15.02
N ALA A 123 21.64 4.97 -15.00
CA ALA A 123 22.85 5.10 -15.81
C ALA A 123 22.55 5.06 -17.32
N ILE A 124 21.71 4.12 -17.77
CA ILE A 124 21.25 4.02 -19.18
C ILE A 124 20.57 5.33 -19.60
N TYR A 125 19.72 5.89 -18.74
CA TYR A 125 19.02 7.15 -19.02
C TYR A 125 19.98 8.30 -19.24
N LEU A 126 20.98 8.47 -18.39
CA LEU A 126 21.96 9.56 -18.48
C LEU A 126 22.96 9.37 -19.63
N ASP A 127 23.16 8.13 -20.08
CA ASP A 127 24.06 7.80 -21.18
C ASP A 127 23.36 7.82 -22.55
N LYS A 128 22.18 7.22 -22.65
CA LYS A 128 21.49 6.94 -23.93
C LYS A 128 20.07 7.51 -24.02
N GLY A 129 19.55 8.09 -22.95
CA GLY A 129 18.23 8.71 -22.91
C GLY A 129 17.07 7.71 -22.73
N TYR A 130 15.84 8.26 -22.73
CA TYR A 130 14.61 7.54 -22.43
C TYR A 130 14.32 6.36 -23.36
N ALA A 131 14.52 6.52 -24.67
CA ALA A 131 14.24 5.47 -25.64
C ALA A 131 15.08 4.20 -25.42
N ALA A 132 16.34 4.35 -25.01
CA ALA A 132 17.20 3.23 -24.63
C ALA A 132 16.75 2.54 -23.36
N CYS A 133 16.30 3.31 -22.35
CA CYS A 133 15.69 2.76 -21.13
C CYS A 133 14.43 1.98 -21.45
N TYR A 134 13.53 2.55 -22.25
CA TYR A 134 12.30 1.87 -22.67
C TYR A 134 12.60 0.52 -23.32
N LYS A 135 13.51 0.52 -24.28
CA LYS A 135 13.90 -0.70 -24.98
C LYS A 135 14.55 -1.72 -24.06
N PHE A 136 15.42 -1.29 -23.13
CA PHE A 136 16.05 -2.17 -22.15
C PHE A 136 15.00 -2.79 -21.21
N ILE A 137 14.09 -1.98 -20.67
CA ILE A 137 13.05 -2.44 -19.74
C ILE A 137 12.10 -3.40 -20.47
N ASP A 138 11.61 -3.05 -21.64
CA ASP A 138 10.68 -3.89 -22.41
C ASP A 138 11.33 -5.21 -22.84
N ASP A 139 12.50 -5.16 -23.50
CA ASP A 139 13.13 -6.33 -24.10
C ASP A 139 13.86 -7.22 -23.08
N LYS A 140 14.49 -6.64 -22.04
CA LYS A 140 15.36 -7.37 -21.10
C LYS A 140 14.69 -7.66 -19.77
N ILE A 141 13.69 -6.89 -19.37
CA ILE A 141 12.99 -7.08 -18.12
C ILE A 141 11.60 -7.68 -18.36
N ILE A 142 10.73 -6.97 -19.06
CA ILE A 142 9.34 -7.38 -19.21
C ILE A 142 9.23 -8.67 -20.03
N LYS A 143 9.67 -8.66 -21.28
CA LYS A 143 9.51 -9.82 -22.19
C LYS A 143 10.24 -11.07 -21.73
N GLN A 144 11.32 -10.94 -20.95
CA GLN A 144 12.10 -12.12 -20.53
C GLN A 144 11.65 -12.70 -19.20
N PHE A 145 11.14 -11.88 -18.28
CA PHE A 145 10.96 -12.28 -16.88
C PHE A 145 9.55 -12.10 -16.34
N ILE A 146 8.69 -11.31 -17.01
CA ILE A 146 7.38 -10.93 -16.47
C ILE A 146 6.26 -11.35 -17.41
N ASP A 147 5.40 -12.24 -16.92
CA ASP A 147 4.11 -12.51 -17.53
C ASP A 147 3.11 -11.49 -16.94
N ILE A 148 2.85 -10.40 -17.71
CA ILE A 148 2.01 -9.28 -17.24
C ILE A 148 0.61 -9.75 -16.87
N ASP A 149 0.02 -10.71 -17.61
CA ASP A 149 -1.32 -11.21 -17.34
C ASP A 149 -1.35 -11.98 -16.01
N LYS A 150 -0.41 -12.90 -15.79
CA LYS A 150 -0.30 -13.60 -14.50
C LYS A 150 -0.04 -12.68 -13.33
N VAL A 151 0.85 -11.70 -13.49
CA VAL A 151 1.12 -10.70 -12.43
C VAL A 151 -0.13 -9.90 -12.13
N SER A 152 -0.91 -9.52 -13.14
CA SER A 152 -2.16 -8.78 -12.95
C SER A 152 -3.20 -9.58 -12.15
N GLU A 153 -3.29 -10.88 -12.40
CA GLU A 153 -4.23 -11.79 -11.74
C GLU A 153 -3.84 -12.16 -10.30
N THR A 154 -2.57 -12.03 -9.95
CA THR A 154 -2.10 -12.32 -8.59
C THR A 154 -2.72 -11.29 -7.63
N GLU A 155 -3.72 -11.69 -6.86
CA GLU A 155 -4.32 -10.83 -5.83
C GLU A 155 -3.34 -10.70 -4.63
N VAL A 156 -2.48 -9.70 -4.67
CA VAL A 156 -1.41 -9.52 -3.66
C VAL A 156 -1.92 -8.91 -2.36
N ASN A 157 -3.08 -8.28 -2.34
CA ASN A 157 -3.54 -7.58 -1.14
C ASN A 157 -5.04 -7.76 -0.86
N PHE A 158 -5.42 -8.99 -0.54
CA PHE A 158 -6.79 -9.31 -0.13
C PHE A 158 -7.26 -8.48 1.06
N LYS A 159 -6.35 -8.16 2.00
CA LYS A 159 -6.67 -7.32 3.16
C LYS A 159 -7.09 -5.92 2.75
N SER A 160 -6.33 -5.25 1.89
CA SER A 160 -6.70 -3.92 1.38
C SER A 160 -8.00 -3.97 0.56
N ASN A 161 -8.15 -4.96 -0.30
CA ASN A 161 -9.37 -5.13 -1.07
C ASN A 161 -10.62 -5.32 -0.19
N LEU A 162 -10.49 -6.06 0.92
CA LEU A 162 -11.57 -6.26 1.87
C LEU A 162 -11.88 -4.97 2.64
N ILE A 163 -10.86 -4.22 3.05
CA ILE A 163 -11.01 -2.91 3.70
C ILE A 163 -11.67 -1.92 2.75
N GLU A 164 -11.23 -1.81 1.50
CA GLU A 164 -11.86 -0.94 0.50
C GLU A 164 -13.33 -1.33 0.26
N TRP A 165 -13.62 -2.63 0.18
CA TRP A 165 -14.98 -3.13 0.05
C TRP A 165 -15.83 -2.71 1.25
N SER A 166 -15.31 -2.84 2.46
CA SER A 166 -16.01 -2.48 3.70
C SER A 166 -16.33 -0.98 3.74
N GLN A 167 -15.36 -0.13 3.43
CA GLN A 167 -15.53 1.33 3.35
C GLN A 167 -16.60 1.72 2.32
N LYS A 168 -16.56 1.14 1.11
CA LYS A 168 -17.57 1.37 0.07
C LYS A 168 -18.98 0.93 0.49
N ASN A 169 -19.08 -0.05 1.37
CA ASN A 169 -20.33 -0.56 1.88
C ASN A 169 -20.75 0.05 3.23
N ARG A 170 -19.91 0.91 3.82
CA ARG A 170 -20.10 1.53 5.14
C ARG A 170 -20.29 0.49 6.25
N LEU A 171 -19.47 -0.57 6.21
CA LEU A 171 -19.43 -1.63 7.19
C LEU A 171 -18.05 -1.63 7.87
N GLY A 172 -18.01 -1.88 9.17
CA GLY A 172 -16.76 -2.06 9.91
C GLY A 172 -16.14 -3.44 9.65
N ILE A 173 -14.80 -3.50 9.49
CA ILE A 173 -14.07 -4.78 9.46
C ILE A 173 -12.87 -4.69 10.38
N SER A 174 -12.74 -5.70 11.25
CA SER A 174 -11.58 -5.96 12.09
C SER A 174 -10.89 -7.26 11.70
N PHE A 175 -9.62 -7.41 12.14
CA PHE A 175 -8.84 -8.64 12.01
C PHE A 175 -8.38 -9.08 13.40
N GLU A 176 -8.92 -10.18 13.88
CA GLU A 176 -8.70 -10.69 15.23
C GLU A 176 -7.87 -11.97 15.18
N ILE A 177 -6.82 -12.02 16.01
CA ILE A 177 -6.05 -13.27 16.17
C ILE A 177 -6.87 -14.18 17.10
N ILE A 178 -7.33 -15.31 16.55
CA ILE A 178 -8.08 -16.32 17.31
C ILE A 178 -7.13 -17.06 18.22
N GLU A 179 -6.02 -17.54 17.66
CA GLU A 179 -5.02 -18.31 18.39
C GLU A 179 -3.65 -18.27 17.69
N SER A 180 -2.63 -18.66 18.43
CA SER A 180 -1.29 -18.96 17.88
C SER A 180 -0.87 -20.34 18.38
N PHE A 181 -0.32 -21.16 17.50
CA PHE A 181 0.09 -22.54 17.77
C PHE A 181 1.34 -22.89 16.97
N GLU A 182 1.99 -23.98 17.34
CA GLU A 182 3.15 -24.51 16.60
C GLU A 182 2.70 -25.61 15.64
N ASP A 183 3.28 -25.64 14.47
CA ASP A 183 3.10 -26.73 13.52
C ASP A 183 3.94 -27.96 13.93
N LYS A 184 3.86 -29.04 13.13
CA LYS A 184 4.58 -30.30 13.40
C LYS A 184 6.10 -30.15 13.35
N GLU A 185 6.60 -29.06 12.77
CA GLU A 185 8.03 -28.75 12.61
C GLU A 185 8.51 -27.73 13.66
N GLY A 186 7.63 -27.29 14.59
CA GLY A 186 7.92 -26.31 15.64
C GLY A 186 7.87 -24.84 15.16
N ASN A 187 7.29 -24.56 13.99
CA ASN A 187 7.14 -23.20 13.51
C ASN A 187 5.88 -22.55 14.08
N LEU A 188 6.01 -21.30 14.55
CA LEU A 188 4.88 -20.55 15.07
C LEU A 188 3.89 -20.18 13.96
N MET A 189 2.63 -20.53 14.14
CA MET A 189 1.52 -20.22 13.25
C MET A 189 0.49 -19.32 13.93
N PHE A 190 -0.17 -18.47 13.14
CA PHE A 190 -1.22 -17.57 13.59
C PHE A 190 -2.51 -17.88 12.85
N GLN A 191 -3.61 -18.01 13.60
CA GLN A 191 -4.96 -18.10 13.05
C GLN A 191 -5.66 -16.76 13.27
N THR A 192 -6.16 -16.15 12.20
CA THR A 192 -6.81 -14.84 12.22
C THR A 192 -8.20 -14.94 11.60
N ALA A 193 -9.19 -14.30 12.23
CA ALA A 193 -10.50 -14.04 11.65
C ALA A 193 -10.57 -12.65 11.05
N ALA A 194 -11.27 -12.53 9.92
CA ALA A 194 -11.82 -11.26 9.45
C ALA A 194 -13.26 -11.18 9.96
N VAL A 195 -13.61 -10.14 10.72
CA VAL A 195 -14.86 -9.98 11.46
C VAL A 195 -15.59 -8.73 10.99
N LEU A 196 -16.90 -8.80 10.81
CA LEU A 196 -17.76 -7.64 10.65
C LEU A 196 -17.95 -6.98 12.03
N SER A 197 -17.36 -5.80 12.25
CA SER A 197 -17.35 -5.12 13.55
C SER A 197 -18.76 -4.72 14.03
N ASP A 198 -19.71 -4.59 13.11
CA ASP A 198 -21.09 -4.19 13.42
C ASP A 198 -21.93 -5.36 14.00
N THR A 199 -21.46 -6.61 13.86
CA THR A 199 -22.21 -7.81 14.27
C THR A 199 -21.34 -8.88 14.90
N ASP A 200 -20.05 -8.68 15.03
CA ASP A 200 -19.03 -9.64 15.47
C ASP A 200 -19.03 -10.96 14.66
N GLU A 201 -19.61 -10.94 13.43
CA GLU A 201 -19.67 -12.12 12.58
C GLU A 201 -18.33 -12.37 11.90
N GLN A 202 -17.77 -13.57 12.05
CA GLN A 202 -16.57 -14.03 11.36
C GLN A 202 -16.90 -14.36 9.90
N ILE A 203 -16.35 -13.60 8.98
CA ILE A 203 -16.61 -13.74 7.54
C ILE A 203 -15.50 -14.46 6.78
N GLY A 204 -14.35 -14.66 7.42
CA GLY A 204 -13.25 -15.45 6.85
C GLY A 204 -12.17 -15.75 7.88
N ILE A 205 -11.57 -16.94 7.78
CA ILE A 205 -10.49 -17.39 8.67
C ILE A 205 -9.25 -17.70 7.83
N GLY A 206 -8.08 -17.32 8.33
CA GLY A 206 -6.80 -17.58 7.67
C GLY A 206 -5.73 -18.00 8.65
N ILE A 207 -4.91 -18.95 8.25
CA ILE A 207 -3.77 -19.47 9.01
C ILE A 207 -2.50 -19.14 8.23
N GLY A 208 -1.44 -18.67 8.92
CA GLY A 208 -0.16 -18.34 8.28
C GLY A 208 0.99 -18.29 9.28
N TYR A 209 2.22 -18.34 8.78
CA TYR A 209 3.46 -18.26 9.56
C TYR A 209 3.76 -16.84 10.10
N SER A 210 2.96 -15.86 9.72
CA SER A 210 3.01 -14.52 10.28
C SER A 210 1.61 -13.94 10.42
N LYS A 211 1.45 -12.95 11.32
CA LYS A 211 0.19 -12.19 11.47
C LYS A 211 -0.27 -11.57 10.15
N LYS A 212 0.66 -11.07 9.34
CA LYS A 212 0.37 -10.49 8.02
C LYS A 212 -0.17 -11.52 7.06
N GLU A 213 0.43 -12.69 7.00
CA GLU A 213 0.01 -13.78 6.12
C GLU A 213 -1.36 -14.34 6.52
N SER A 214 -1.59 -14.57 7.82
CA SER A 214 -2.88 -15.07 8.31
C SER A 214 -4.01 -14.08 8.01
N GLN A 215 -3.78 -12.77 8.19
CA GLN A 215 -4.74 -11.71 7.82
C GLN A 215 -5.04 -11.69 6.32
N GLN A 216 -4.04 -11.85 5.46
CA GLN A 216 -4.24 -11.92 4.00
C GLN A 216 -5.09 -13.14 3.60
N ARG A 217 -4.84 -14.29 4.22
CA ARG A 217 -5.62 -15.52 3.99
C ARG A 217 -7.05 -15.39 4.50
N ALA A 218 -7.26 -14.80 5.68
CA ALA A 218 -8.57 -14.49 6.23
C ALA A 218 -9.38 -13.57 5.29
N ALA A 219 -8.75 -12.49 4.83
CA ALA A 219 -9.35 -11.57 3.86
C ALA A 219 -9.68 -12.25 2.52
N LYS A 220 -8.84 -13.16 2.04
CA LYS A 220 -9.09 -13.95 0.83
C LYS A 220 -10.36 -14.79 0.98
N MET A 221 -10.52 -15.46 2.11
CA MET A 221 -11.71 -16.26 2.40
C MET A 221 -12.96 -15.39 2.51
N ALA A 222 -12.88 -14.25 3.21
CA ALA A 222 -13.95 -13.27 3.30
C ALA A 222 -14.40 -12.75 1.93
N MET A 223 -13.45 -12.32 1.09
CA MET A 223 -13.73 -11.85 -0.27
C MET A 223 -14.35 -12.94 -1.15
N LYS A 224 -13.97 -14.22 -0.96
CA LYS A 224 -14.61 -15.34 -1.63
C LYS A 224 -16.07 -15.49 -1.17
N LYS A 225 -16.35 -15.45 0.14
CA LYS A 225 -17.71 -15.52 0.70
C LYS A 225 -18.58 -14.39 0.15
N ILE A 226 -18.08 -13.15 0.16
CA ILE A 226 -18.76 -11.97 -0.37
C ILE A 226 -19.12 -12.10 -1.85
N ARG A 227 -18.24 -12.69 -2.67
CA ARG A 227 -18.45 -12.79 -4.13
C ARG A 227 -19.35 -13.97 -4.53
N SER A 228 -19.29 -15.10 -3.83
CA SER A 228 -19.90 -16.35 -4.27
C SER A 228 -21.14 -16.79 -3.47
N ASP A 229 -21.32 -16.27 -2.25
CA ASP A 229 -22.44 -16.65 -1.37
C ASP A 229 -23.60 -15.66 -1.49
N ARG A 230 -24.67 -16.09 -2.19
CA ARG A 230 -25.87 -15.28 -2.39
C ARG A 230 -26.63 -14.99 -1.09
N SER A 231 -26.66 -15.94 -0.16
CA SER A 231 -27.32 -15.76 1.14
C SER A 231 -26.59 -14.73 1.98
N PHE A 232 -25.26 -14.74 1.94
CA PHE A 232 -24.44 -13.74 2.60
C PHE A 232 -24.60 -12.35 1.96
N GLN A 233 -24.71 -12.26 0.63
CA GLN A 233 -24.98 -10.98 -0.06
C GLN A 233 -26.33 -10.39 0.36
N GLN A 234 -27.37 -11.20 0.50
CA GLN A 234 -28.68 -10.75 1.00
C GLN A 234 -28.60 -10.29 2.46
N TYR A 235 -27.88 -11.04 3.29
CA TYR A 235 -27.62 -10.65 4.67
C TYR A 235 -26.92 -9.29 4.77
N ILE A 236 -25.88 -9.04 3.99
CA ILE A 236 -25.20 -7.73 3.93
C ILE A 236 -26.15 -6.61 3.53
N LEU A 237 -27.06 -6.84 2.59
CA LEU A 237 -28.06 -5.85 2.20
C LEU A 237 -29.04 -5.53 3.33
N SER A 238 -29.51 -6.55 4.07
CA SER A 238 -30.40 -6.36 5.23
C SER A 238 -29.70 -5.64 6.38
N LEU A 239 -28.44 -5.99 6.64
CA LEU A 239 -27.62 -5.33 7.66
C LEU A 239 -27.41 -3.84 7.35
N LYS A 240 -27.08 -3.51 6.10
CA LYS A 240 -26.95 -2.11 5.66
C LYS A 240 -28.24 -1.30 5.82
N LYS A 241 -29.38 -1.92 5.60
CA LYS A 241 -30.68 -1.26 5.80
C LYS A 241 -30.91 -0.97 7.29
N LYS A 242 -30.67 -1.97 8.15
CA LYS A 242 -30.80 -1.84 9.60
C LYS A 242 -29.89 -0.74 10.16
N LEU A 243 -28.61 -0.74 9.82
CA LEU A 243 -27.65 0.28 10.27
C LEU A 243 -28.01 1.71 9.81
N ARG A 244 -28.64 1.85 8.64
CA ARG A 244 -29.14 3.15 8.18
C ARG A 244 -30.35 3.64 8.99
N GLU A 245 -31.27 2.73 9.33
CA GLU A 245 -32.43 3.03 10.13
C GLU A 245 -32.02 3.41 11.55
N GLU A 246 -31.12 2.67 12.17
CA GLU A 246 -30.56 2.97 13.50
C GLU A 246 -29.86 4.33 13.54
N LYS A 247 -29.06 4.64 12.54
CA LYS A 247 -28.38 5.95 12.46
C LYS A 247 -29.39 7.09 12.31
N ARG A 248 -30.41 6.90 11.49
CA ARG A 248 -31.45 7.93 11.31
C ARG A 248 -32.21 8.20 12.61
N SER A 249 -32.56 7.16 13.36
CA SER A 249 -33.22 7.31 14.66
C SER A 249 -32.32 8.04 15.68
N GLN A 250 -31.01 7.75 15.69
CA GLN A 250 -30.05 8.45 16.54
C GLN A 250 -29.92 9.93 16.17
N ASP A 251 -29.88 10.23 14.87
CA ASP A 251 -29.82 11.61 14.39
C ASP A 251 -31.12 12.37 14.76
N GLU A 252 -32.31 11.75 14.65
CA GLU A 252 -33.60 12.31 15.05
C GLU A 252 -33.65 12.57 16.57
N GLU A 253 -33.23 11.62 17.42
CA GLU A 253 -33.15 11.80 18.88
C GLU A 253 -32.18 12.93 19.28
N PHE A 254 -31.06 13.05 18.58
CA PHE A 254 -30.09 14.12 18.84
C PHE A 254 -30.68 15.51 18.54
N PHE A 255 -31.36 15.65 17.40
CA PHE A 255 -32.03 16.93 17.05
C PHE A 255 -33.15 17.30 18.03
N GLU A 256 -33.95 16.33 18.48
CA GLU A 256 -34.97 16.58 19.52
C GLU A 256 -34.34 17.03 20.86
N GLN A 257 -33.19 16.46 21.22
CA GLN A 257 -32.50 16.91 22.44
C GLN A 257 -31.94 18.32 22.33
N GLU A 258 -31.35 18.69 21.17
CA GLU A 258 -30.87 20.06 20.93
C GLU A 258 -32.03 21.07 20.95
N GLU A 259 -33.16 20.75 20.31
CA GLU A 259 -34.35 21.62 20.28
C GLU A 259 -34.92 21.85 21.69
N ASN A 260 -34.97 20.80 22.53
CA ASN A 260 -35.37 20.90 23.95
C ASN A 260 -34.44 21.74 24.81
N VAL A 261 -33.13 21.71 24.55
CA VAL A 261 -32.14 22.55 25.25
C VAL A 261 -32.33 24.01 24.85
N ILE A 262 -32.53 24.31 23.58
CA ILE A 262 -32.78 25.69 23.10
C ILE A 262 -34.06 26.25 23.74
N LEU A 263 -35.14 25.48 23.74
CA LEU A 263 -36.41 25.90 24.34
C LEU A 263 -36.28 26.19 25.84
N LYS A 264 -35.53 25.37 26.57
CA LYS A 264 -35.28 25.63 28.01
C LYS A 264 -34.52 26.92 28.22
N ASN A 265 -33.48 27.17 27.47
CA ASN A 265 -32.67 28.39 27.59
C ASN A 265 -33.52 29.64 27.22
N ASP A 266 -34.40 29.53 26.21
CA ASP A 266 -35.29 30.63 25.86
C ASP A 266 -36.31 30.92 26.95
N ILE A 267 -36.85 29.93 27.65
CA ILE A 267 -37.73 30.07 28.80
C ILE A 267 -37.01 30.74 29.96
N GLU A 268 -35.82 30.25 30.33
CA GLU A 268 -35.01 30.82 31.42
C GLU A 268 -34.67 32.30 31.14
N ASN A 269 -34.27 32.64 29.92
CA ASN A 269 -34.01 34.03 29.53
C ASN A 269 -35.25 34.92 29.60
N GLN A 270 -36.43 34.40 29.29
CA GLN A 270 -37.69 35.15 29.41
C GLN A 270 -38.10 35.37 30.88
N GLU A 271 -37.86 34.35 31.73
CA GLU A 271 -38.11 34.48 33.17
C GLU A 271 -37.16 35.49 33.83
N GLU A 272 -35.88 35.51 33.45
CA GLU A 272 -34.90 36.49 33.92
C GLU A 272 -35.29 37.92 33.50
N GLN A 273 -35.67 38.11 32.24
CA GLN A 273 -36.14 39.44 31.77
C GLN A 273 -37.38 39.94 32.50
N GLN A 274 -38.36 39.07 32.77
CA GLN A 274 -39.55 39.43 33.53
C GLN A 274 -39.21 39.77 35.00
N GLN A 275 -38.24 39.12 35.62
CA GLN A 275 -37.80 39.43 36.94
C GLN A 275 -37.05 40.78 37.00
N GLU A 276 -36.22 41.09 36.01
CA GLU A 276 -35.56 42.39 35.93
C GLU A 276 -36.56 43.54 35.71
N GLU A 277 -37.56 43.39 34.84
CA GLU A 277 -38.62 44.39 34.63
C GLU A 277 -39.47 44.62 35.88
N GLN A 278 -39.76 43.58 36.68
CA GLN A 278 -40.46 43.69 37.97
C GLN A 278 -39.62 44.40 39.03
N LEU A 279 -38.33 44.19 39.04
CA LEU A 279 -37.41 44.88 39.97
C LEU A 279 -37.27 46.36 39.62
N GLU A 280 -37.18 46.72 38.34
CA GLU A 280 -37.16 48.12 37.90
C GLU A 280 -38.48 48.88 38.25
N GLN A 281 -39.64 48.27 38.03
CA GLN A 281 -40.94 48.86 38.39
C GLN A 281 -41.11 49.05 39.91
N THR A 282 -40.49 48.18 40.70
CA THR A 282 -40.54 48.28 42.16
C THR A 282 -39.60 49.38 42.71
N GLN A 283 -38.50 49.66 42.02
CA GLN A 283 -37.59 50.76 42.37
C GLN A 283 -38.13 52.13 41.98
N GLU A 284 -38.91 52.26 40.90
CA GLU A 284 -39.54 53.52 40.51
C GLU A 284 -40.74 53.92 41.39
N GLN A 285 -41.27 53.02 42.21
CA GLN A 285 -42.42 53.31 43.16
C GLN A 285 -42.01 53.61 44.54
N GLN A 286 -40.70 53.75 44.87
CA GLN A 286 -40.29 54.25 46.17
C GLN A 286 -40.10 55.77 46.16
N PRO A 287 -40.82 56.54 47.02
CA PRO A 287 -40.86 58.00 46.99
C PRO A 287 -39.56 58.65 47.52
#